data_9875dd79e1a815ec6b0fba73e937a209
#
_entry.id   9875dd79e1a815ec6b0fba73e937a209
#
_cell.length_a   1.000
_cell.length_b   1.000
_cell.length_c   1.000
_cell.angle_alpha   90.00
_cell.angle_beta   90.00
_cell.angle_gamma   90.00
#
_symmetry.space_group_name_H-M   'P 1'
#
loop_
_entity.id
_entity.type
_entity.pdbx_description
1 polymer ?
#
loop_
_entity_poly.entity_id
_entity_poly.type
_entity_poly.pdbx_seq_one_letter_code
_entity_poly.pdbx_strand_id
1 'polypeptide(L)' 'MTQMESISNPYLYETLKMMVGQAIVVQTEKSIQQGILMSILPDHIVLEISRTAFFIAMEEIVWVTLDTSKK' A
#
# COMPACT_ATOMS: atom_id res chain seq x y z
N MET A 1 10.57 -22.00 -2.60
CA MET A 1 10.47 -21.56 -2.66
C MET A 1 10.41 -20.76 -2.84
N THR A 2 10.27 -20.54 -2.95
CA THR A 2 10.12 -19.89 -3.10
C THR A 2 9.98 -18.92 -3.35
N GLN A 3 9.84 -18.46 -3.83
CA GLN A 3 9.73 -17.59 -4.07
C GLN A 3 8.87 -16.96 -4.22
N MET A 4 8.30 -17.21 -4.48
CA MET A 4 7.45 -16.74 -4.58
C MET A 4 6.96 -16.06 -3.96
N GLU A 5 7.14 -16.12 -3.50
CA GLU A 5 6.71 -15.59 -2.71
C GLU A 5 6.61 -14.38 -2.72
N SER A 6 7.17 -14.04 -2.93
CA SER A 6 7.20 -12.84 -2.91
C SER A 6 6.28 -12.29 -3.67
N ILE A 7 6.11 -12.80 -4.19
CA ILE A 7 5.47 -12.34 -4.87
C ILE A 7 4.42 -12.04 -4.60
N SER A 8 4.21 -12.11 -4.40
CA SER A 8 3.23 -11.73 -4.34
C SER A 8 2.43 -12.10 -3.39
N ASN A 9 1.93 -11.34 -2.63
CA ASN A 9 0.93 -11.63 -1.68
C ASN A 9 -0.41 -11.31 -2.32
N PRO A 10 -1.07 -12.30 -2.88
CA PRO A 10 -2.31 -12.02 -3.57
C PRO A 10 -3.40 -11.50 -2.65
N TYR A 11 -3.33 -11.87 -1.37
CA TYR A 11 -4.32 -11.38 -0.43
C TYR A 11 -4.11 -9.90 -0.17
N LEU A 12 -2.88 -9.46 -0.11
CA LEU A 12 -2.59 -8.04 0.07
C LEU A 12 -3.08 -7.25 -1.13
N TYR A 13 -2.80 -7.75 -2.32
CA TYR A 13 -3.21 -7.07 -3.53
C TYR A 13 -4.73 -6.93 -3.58
N GLU A 14 -5.44 -8.01 -3.29
CA GLU A 14 -6.90 -7.97 -3.32
C GLU A 14 -7.45 -7.04 -2.25
N THR A 15 -6.84 -7.06 -1.07
CA THR A 15 -7.28 -6.18 0.00
C THR A 15 -7.07 -4.72 -0.38
N LEU A 16 -5.92 -4.42 -0.94
CA LEU A 16 -5.62 -3.05 -1.33
C LEU A 16 -6.57 -2.54 -2.41
N LYS A 17 -7.01 -3.42 -3.29
CA LYS A 17 -7.95 -3.00 -4.33
C LYS A 17 -9.22 -2.43 -3.73
N MET A 18 -9.61 -2.92 -2.56
CA MET A 18 -10.82 -2.45 -1.90
C MET A 18 -10.60 -1.11 -1.21
N MET A 19 -9.37 -0.67 -1.10
CA MET A 19 -9.04 0.55 -0.41
C MET A 19 -8.75 1.72 -1.33
N VAL A 20 -8.83 1.51 -2.64
CA VAL A 20 -8.52 2.57 -3.59
C VAL A 20 -9.49 3.73 -3.37
N GLY A 21 -8.93 4.93 -3.31
CA GLY A 21 -9.71 6.13 -3.07
C GLY A 21 -9.83 6.50 -1.60
N GLN A 22 -9.31 5.67 -0.72
CA GLN A 22 -9.44 5.90 0.71
C GLN A 22 -8.10 6.26 1.33
N ALA A 23 -8.17 6.90 2.49
CA ALA A 23 -6.97 7.23 3.25
C ALA A 23 -6.48 5.96 3.93
N ILE A 24 -5.21 5.67 3.78
CA ILE A 24 -4.61 4.47 4.36
C ILE A 24 -3.30 4.82 5.04
N VAL A 25 -2.87 3.91 5.90
CA VAL A 25 -1.55 3.98 6.53
C VAL A 25 -0.78 2.76 6.05
N VAL A 26 0.42 3.00 5.57
CA VAL A 26 1.27 1.93 5.04
C VAL A 26 2.56 1.91 5.83
N GLN A 27 2.89 0.77 6.38
CA GLN A 27 4.17 0.57 7.05
C GLN A 27 5.11 -0.10 6.06
N THR A 28 6.19 0.57 5.74
CA THR A 28 7.23 -0.04 4.93
C THR A 28 8.38 -0.42 5.87
N GLU A 29 9.40 -1.03 5.30
CA GLU A 29 10.54 -1.41 6.12
C GLU A 29 11.30 -0.20 6.65
N LYS A 30 11.10 0.96 6.05
CA LYS A 30 11.85 2.13 6.43
C LYS A 30 11.04 3.19 7.14
N SER A 31 9.74 3.20 6.94
CA SER A 31 8.95 4.29 7.49
C SER A 31 7.48 3.94 7.46
N ILE A 32 6.68 4.83 8.04
CA ILE A 32 5.23 4.74 7.98
C ILE A 32 4.75 5.91 7.14
N GLN A 33 3.88 5.62 6.18
CA GLN A 33 3.35 6.63 5.29
C GLN A 33 1.84 6.67 5.40
N GLN A 34 1.27 7.86 5.32
CA GLN A 34 -0.18 8.05 5.32
C GLN A 34 -0.55 8.82 4.08
N GLY A 35 -1.59 8.41 3.41
CA GLY A 35 -2.03 9.11 2.23
C GLY A 35 -3.26 8.46 1.64
N ILE A 36 -3.64 8.94 0.46
CA ILE A 36 -4.77 8.39 -0.27
C ILE A 36 -4.24 7.37 -1.27
N LEU A 37 -4.81 6.19 -1.24
CA LEU A 37 -4.40 5.16 -2.19
C LEU A 37 -5.02 5.47 -3.53
N MET A 38 -4.20 5.80 -4.51
CA MET A 38 -4.67 6.23 -5.81
C MET A 38 -4.85 5.05 -6.76
N SER A 39 -3.91 4.14 -6.76
CA SER A 39 -4.02 2.97 -7.60
C SER A 39 -3.09 1.89 -7.11
N ILE A 40 -3.33 0.68 -7.56
CA ILE A 40 -2.44 -0.43 -7.24
C ILE A 40 -2.11 -1.17 -8.52
N LEU A 41 -0.87 -1.63 -8.57
CA LEU A 41 -0.36 -2.42 -9.67
C LEU A 41 0.23 -3.67 -9.05
N PRO A 42 0.54 -4.67 -9.85
CA PRO A 42 1.02 -5.91 -9.26
C PRO A 42 2.29 -5.77 -8.44
N ASP A 43 3.16 -4.81 -8.78
CA ASP A 43 4.43 -4.70 -8.09
C ASP A 43 4.58 -3.44 -7.25
N HIS A 44 3.59 -2.53 -7.27
CA HIS A 44 3.69 -1.34 -6.44
C HIS A 44 2.33 -0.70 -6.27
N ILE A 45 2.26 0.27 -5.36
CA ILE A 45 1.06 1.06 -5.18
C ILE A 45 1.43 2.52 -5.37
N VAL A 46 0.42 3.33 -5.66
CA VAL A 46 0.59 4.77 -5.79
C VAL A 46 -0.19 5.42 -4.66
N LEU A 47 0.53 6.14 -3.82
CA LEU A 47 -0.05 6.79 -2.66
C LEU A 47 0.13 8.28 -2.81
N GLU A 48 -0.97 9.02 -2.65
CA GLU A 48 -0.88 10.48 -2.73
C GLU A 48 -0.75 11.05 -1.34
N ILE A 49 0.34 11.77 -1.11
CA ILE A 49 0.61 12.40 0.17
C ILE A 49 0.85 13.86 -0.12
N SER A 50 0.03 14.73 0.45
CA SER A 50 0.17 16.18 0.25
C SER A 50 0.23 16.52 -1.23
N ARG A 51 -0.66 15.90 -2.00
CA ARG A 51 -0.78 16.16 -3.45
C ARG A 51 0.42 15.70 -4.25
N THR A 52 1.23 14.87 -3.67
CA THR A 52 2.39 14.30 -4.36
C THR A 52 2.21 12.80 -4.43
N ALA A 53 2.45 12.24 -5.59
CA ALA A 53 2.32 10.81 -5.77
C ALA A 53 3.62 10.12 -5.34
N PHE A 54 3.47 9.11 -4.51
CA PHE A 54 4.59 8.29 -4.06
C PHE A 54 4.35 6.87 -4.52
N PHE A 55 5.39 6.26 -5.04
CA PHE A 55 5.30 4.90 -5.59
C PHE A 55 6.02 3.98 -4.62
N ILE A 56 5.28 3.06 -4.04
CA ILE A 56 5.83 2.20 -3.00
C ILE A 56 5.80 0.77 -3.50
N ALA A 57 6.96 0.13 -3.52
CA ALA A 57 7.07 -1.24 -3.99
C ALA A 57 6.26 -2.16 -3.10
N MET A 58 5.51 -3.06 -3.73
CA MET A 58 4.66 -3.99 -2.98
C MET A 58 5.49 -4.82 -2.01
N GLU A 59 6.68 -5.21 -2.41
CA GLU A 59 7.51 -6.04 -1.56
C GLU A 59 8.06 -5.33 -0.34
N GLU A 60 7.97 -4.00 -0.29
CA GLU A 60 8.45 -3.27 0.88
C GLU A 60 7.37 -3.04 1.91
N ILE A 61 6.15 -3.41 1.61
CA ILE A 61 5.04 -3.16 2.51
C ILE A 61 5.00 -4.24 3.58
N VAL A 62 5.01 -3.80 4.83
CA VAL A 62 4.93 -4.71 5.97
C VAL A 62 3.47 -4.92 6.36
N TRP A 63 2.71 -3.82 6.45
CA TRP A 63 1.27 -3.90 6.70
C TRP A 63 0.61 -2.62 6.21
N VAL A 64 -0.69 -2.71 6.02
CA VAL A 64 -1.51 -1.60 5.57
C VAL A 64 -2.80 -1.62 6.38
N THR A 65 -3.30 -0.45 6.71
CA THR A 65 -4.59 -0.36 7.36
C THR A 65 -5.29 0.91 6.88
N LEU A 66 -6.60 0.93 7.02
CA LEU A 66 -7.34 2.14 6.72
C LEU A 66 -7.03 3.18 7.78
N ASP A 67 -6.93 4.42 7.33
CA ASP A 67 -6.67 5.52 8.25
C ASP A 67 -8.01 6.00 8.78
N THR A 68 -8.32 5.63 9.99
CA THR A 68 -9.58 5.99 10.61
C THR A 68 -9.37 7.05 11.67
N SER A 69 -8.20 7.65 11.73
CA SER A 69 -7.90 8.60 12.78
C SER A 69 -8.56 9.93 12.56
N LYS A 70 -8.98 10.25 11.34
CA LYS A 70 -9.51 11.50 11.16
C LYS A 70 -10.84 11.58 11.54
N LYS A 71 -11.20 12.36 11.86
CA LYS A 71 -12.36 12.45 12.34
C LYS A 71 -12.98 13.22 11.96
#